data_1a6132527c08eaa519e60977ff763479
#
_entry.id   1a6132527c08eaa519e60977ff763479
#
_cell.length_a   1.000
_cell.length_b   1.000
_cell.length_c   1.000
_cell.angle_alpha   90.00
_cell.angle_beta   90.00
_cell.angle_gamma   90.00
#
_symmetry.space_group_name_H-M   'P 1'
#
loop_
_entity.id
_entity.type
_entity.pdbx_description
1 polymer ?
#
loop_
_entity_poly.entity_id
_entity_poly.type
_entity_poly.pdbx_seq_one_letter_code
_entity_poly.pdbx_strand_id
1 'polypeptide(L)'
;DLSLYLEHYPEKKIVFFIDEMSEALSQKKINLLDLEGLSEALSSLGNRVWTVGIAQQAFNDVLNASGLNVHQLNKVEARFKTRIPIAAEEIDTIIRKRLLAKTDSGKEQLESYYDKNNGMIQDITHIAGVSLNATKDEHTYADYYPFYEHQFKLLQYFLFGSRDTVTSQIGTRGMLVSVFDVLKKEAMTEADVFTHVNATQLCRQAEENIPEALRMRYEQADNHIGKEGMKYVEGRALLQTIHFLEKANAYTTIENITKSYVRRPEDYYSVLAEVKKALEILVERNVLITSGNQYRITSQIEQQIIDDMNSYSAEVYRVRAEVTKILKQQKIIKVSQTLTSDGQAIPFCVESSLGENFVNAGEKYMKVSFYDVFHEDHAQLVASVKQDTQSQKGI
;
A
#
# COMPACT_ATOMS: atom_id res chain seq x y z
N ASP A 1 46.31 15.96 32.73
CA ASP A 1 45.22 16.27 33.65
C ASP A 1 44.33 15.06 33.95
N LEU A 2 44.07 14.18 32.99
CA LEU A 2 43.34 12.92 33.23
C LEU A 2 44.19 11.94 34.06
N SER A 3 45.51 11.93 33.83
CA SER A 3 46.46 11.13 34.62
C SER A 3 46.45 11.57 36.09
N LEU A 4 46.52 12.88 36.37
CA LEU A 4 46.44 13.43 37.71
C LEU A 4 45.13 13.10 38.41
N TYR A 5 44.02 13.13 37.68
CA TYR A 5 42.70 12.75 38.24
C TYR A 5 42.69 11.25 38.65
N LEU A 6 43.22 10.37 37.77
CA LEU A 6 43.25 8.95 38.05
C LEU A 6 44.29 8.58 39.14
N GLU A 7 45.35 9.37 39.32
CA GLU A 7 46.28 9.23 40.45
C GLU A 7 45.62 9.61 41.77
N HIS A 8 44.81 10.70 41.75
CA HIS A 8 44.11 11.15 42.96
C HIS A 8 42.97 10.22 43.34
N TYR A 9 42.35 9.53 42.35
CA TYR A 9 41.24 8.59 42.54
C TYR A 9 41.60 7.22 41.96
N PRO A 10 42.40 6.41 42.64
CA PRO A 10 42.95 5.15 42.06
C PRO A 10 41.87 4.09 41.82
N GLU A 11 40.70 4.12 42.50
CA GLU A 11 39.59 3.18 42.29
C GLU A 11 38.67 3.55 41.14
N LYS A 12 38.79 4.76 40.60
CA LYS A 12 37.90 5.23 39.54
C LYS A 12 38.26 4.66 38.20
N LYS A 13 37.21 4.37 37.41
CA LYS A 13 37.30 4.00 35.99
C LYS A 13 36.52 5.03 35.19
N ILE A 14 36.99 5.34 33.98
CA ILE A 14 36.39 6.33 33.10
C ILE A 14 36.03 5.65 31.81
N VAL A 15 34.84 5.91 31.30
CA VAL A 15 34.37 5.45 29.99
C VAL A 15 33.97 6.66 29.19
N PHE A 16 34.58 6.84 28.03
CA PHE A 16 34.20 7.85 27.06
C PHE A 16 33.25 7.23 26.02
N PHE A 17 32.08 7.79 25.86
CA PHE A 17 31.16 7.43 24.79
C PHE A 17 31.27 8.51 23.70
N ILE A 18 31.67 8.10 22.50
CA ILE A 18 31.76 8.96 21.32
C ILE A 18 30.60 8.59 20.41
N ASP A 19 29.56 9.45 20.42
CA ASP A 19 28.38 9.24 19.59
C ASP A 19 28.61 9.76 18.16
N GLU A 20 27.91 9.17 17.20
CA GLU A 20 27.97 9.51 15.77
C GLU A 20 29.39 9.49 15.18
N MET A 21 30.23 8.61 15.68
CA MET A 21 31.64 8.50 15.27
C MET A 21 31.81 8.27 13.76
N SER A 22 30.92 7.50 13.15
CA SER A 22 30.93 7.26 11.70
C SER A 22 30.62 8.52 10.88
N GLU A 23 29.71 9.37 11.36
CA GLU A 23 29.37 10.63 10.72
C GLU A 23 30.50 11.66 10.87
N ALA A 24 31.09 11.75 12.05
CA ALA A 24 32.23 12.62 12.29
C ALA A 24 33.44 12.27 11.39
N LEU A 25 33.68 10.98 11.13
CA LEU A 25 34.70 10.50 10.19
C LEU A 25 34.35 10.80 8.74
N SER A 26 33.09 10.54 8.32
CA SER A 26 32.63 10.80 6.93
C SER A 26 32.64 12.28 6.58
N GLN A 27 32.30 13.15 7.53
CA GLN A 27 32.33 14.61 7.40
C GLN A 27 33.75 15.20 7.60
N LYS A 28 34.77 14.35 7.83
CA LYS A 28 36.16 14.77 8.07
C LYS A 28 36.31 15.75 9.26
N LYS A 29 35.39 15.72 10.21
CA LYS A 29 35.51 16.49 11.48
C LYS A 29 36.57 15.91 12.38
N ILE A 30 36.76 14.60 12.31
CA ILE A 30 37.82 13.84 12.96
C ILE A 30 38.44 12.97 11.86
N ASN A 31 39.76 12.91 11.78
CA ASN A 31 40.41 11.96 10.91
C ASN A 31 40.72 10.64 11.65
N LEU A 32 40.96 9.59 10.90
CA LEU A 32 41.21 8.27 11.47
C LEU A 32 42.46 8.21 12.35
N LEU A 33 43.48 8.99 12.02
CA LEU A 33 44.74 9.07 12.77
C LEU A 33 44.52 9.76 14.12
N ASP A 34 43.64 10.77 14.17
CA ASP A 34 43.29 11.44 15.44
C ASP A 34 42.56 10.47 16.37
N LEU A 35 41.67 9.65 15.84
CA LEU A 35 40.95 8.63 16.61
C LEU A 35 41.92 7.53 17.11
N GLU A 36 42.85 7.10 16.26
CA GLU A 36 43.90 6.14 16.65
C GLU A 36 44.75 6.73 17.77
N GLY A 37 45.25 7.95 17.61
CA GLY A 37 46.08 8.64 18.61
C GLY A 37 45.36 8.86 19.93
N LEU A 38 44.07 9.25 19.88
CA LEU A 38 43.25 9.41 21.08
C LEU A 38 43.08 8.08 21.81
N SER A 39 42.70 7.02 21.07
CA SER A 39 42.51 5.68 21.65
C SER A 39 43.83 5.14 22.29
N GLU A 40 44.93 5.40 21.66
CA GLU A 40 46.29 4.99 22.16
C GLU A 40 46.66 5.76 23.41
N ALA A 41 46.51 7.08 23.40
CA ALA A 41 46.78 7.93 24.55
C ALA A 41 45.87 7.57 25.76
N LEU A 42 44.61 7.28 25.55
CA LEU A 42 43.69 6.84 26.61
C LEU A 42 44.05 5.43 27.13
N SER A 43 44.44 4.53 26.27
CA SER A 43 44.85 3.18 26.65
C SER A 43 46.15 3.16 27.49
N SER A 44 47.02 4.15 27.32
CA SER A 44 48.25 4.29 28.11
C SER A 44 48.02 4.58 29.59
N LEU A 45 46.79 4.96 29.96
CA LEU A 45 46.37 5.27 31.32
C LEU A 45 45.97 4.03 32.17
N GLY A 46 46.58 2.89 31.88
CA GLY A 46 46.59 1.71 32.73
C GLY A 46 45.26 0.95 32.84
N ASN A 47 44.58 0.70 31.74
CA ASN A 47 43.33 -0.09 31.67
C ASN A 47 42.17 0.48 32.55
N ARG A 48 42.23 1.72 32.94
CA ARG A 48 41.19 2.42 33.70
C ARG A 48 40.36 3.36 32.84
N VAL A 49 40.75 3.58 31.59
CA VAL A 49 40.03 4.45 30.66
C VAL A 49 39.64 3.62 29.43
N TRP A 50 38.38 3.66 29.12
CA TRP A 50 37.79 2.97 27.97
C TRP A 50 37.10 3.94 27.03
N THR A 51 37.15 3.62 25.75
CA THR A 51 36.48 4.38 24.70
C THR A 51 35.48 3.48 24.02
N VAL A 52 34.26 3.94 23.96
CA VAL A 52 33.14 3.29 23.26
C VAL A 52 32.71 4.19 22.11
N GLY A 53 32.90 3.73 20.89
CA GLY A 53 32.41 4.42 19.69
C GLY A 53 31.05 3.91 19.32
N ILE A 54 30.10 4.81 19.12
CA ILE A 54 28.75 4.52 18.66
C ILE A 54 28.67 4.98 17.21
N ALA A 55 28.21 4.09 16.31
CA ALA A 55 28.15 4.36 14.89
C ALA A 55 26.80 3.88 14.32
N GLN A 56 26.22 4.66 13.42
CA GLN A 56 24.97 4.30 12.76
C GLN A 56 25.18 3.36 11.55
N GLN A 57 26.29 3.47 10.86
CA GLN A 57 26.67 2.57 9.77
C GLN A 57 27.71 1.57 10.25
N ALA A 58 27.70 0.40 9.63
CA ALA A 58 28.76 -0.56 9.91
C ALA A 58 30.11 0.11 9.66
N PHE A 59 31.02 -0.01 10.63
CA PHE A 59 32.30 0.68 10.61
C PHE A 59 33.08 0.43 9.30
N ASN A 60 32.96 -0.77 8.75
CA ASN A 60 33.59 -1.15 7.47
C ASN A 60 33.01 -0.38 6.27
N ASP A 61 31.71 -0.03 6.27
CA ASP A 61 31.08 0.71 5.17
C ASP A 61 31.57 2.16 5.13
N VAL A 62 31.69 2.78 6.31
CA VAL A 62 32.29 4.13 6.44
C VAL A 62 33.76 4.16 5.99
N LEU A 63 34.47 3.12 6.30
CA LEU A 63 35.85 2.99 5.93
C LEU A 63 36.04 2.81 4.42
N ASN A 64 35.21 2.00 3.79
CA ASN A 64 35.23 1.81 2.33
C ASN A 64 34.85 3.09 1.57
N ALA A 65 33.92 3.87 2.12
CA ALA A 65 33.51 5.14 1.53
C ALA A 65 34.53 6.29 1.70
N SER A 66 35.43 6.18 2.69
CA SER A 66 36.37 7.24 3.03
C SER A 66 37.62 7.29 2.14
N GLY A 67 37.85 6.31 1.24
CA GLY A 67 38.97 6.23 0.36
C GLY A 67 40.33 5.99 1.06
N LEU A 68 40.29 5.46 2.28
CA LEU A 68 41.46 5.23 3.11
C LEU A 68 42.19 3.94 2.73
N ASN A 69 43.49 3.93 2.99
CA ASN A 69 44.35 2.80 2.73
C ASN A 69 44.05 1.63 3.68
N VAL A 70 44.00 0.40 3.18
CA VAL A 70 43.72 -0.84 3.93
C VAL A 70 44.59 -0.97 5.19
N HIS A 71 45.83 -0.49 5.16
CA HIS A 71 46.70 -0.48 6.34
C HIS A 71 46.27 0.42 7.49
N GLN A 72 45.66 1.56 7.18
CA GLN A 72 45.11 2.49 8.19
C GLN A 72 43.83 1.94 8.78
N LEU A 73 43.02 1.26 7.96
CA LEU A 73 41.81 0.58 8.39
C LEU A 73 42.07 -0.50 9.43
N ASN A 74 43.04 -1.37 9.14
CA ASN A 74 43.47 -2.47 10.03
C ASN A 74 43.94 -1.96 11.40
N LYS A 75 44.59 -0.79 11.45
CA LYS A 75 45.09 -0.20 12.70
C LYS A 75 43.94 0.26 13.62
N VAL A 76 42.93 0.96 13.07
CA VAL A 76 41.78 1.39 13.84
C VAL A 76 40.91 0.20 14.25
N GLU A 77 40.74 -0.78 13.36
CA GLU A 77 40.08 -2.03 13.68
C GLU A 77 40.72 -2.78 14.84
N ALA A 78 42.07 -2.76 14.91
CA ALA A 78 42.81 -3.37 16.01
C ALA A 78 42.56 -2.68 17.36
N ARG A 79 42.18 -1.41 17.38
CA ARG A 79 41.88 -0.66 18.62
C ARG A 79 40.47 -0.87 19.11
N PHE A 80 39.48 -1.06 18.20
CA PHE A 80 38.08 -1.36 18.52
C PHE A 80 37.76 -2.83 18.30
N LYS A 81 38.35 -3.70 19.12
CA LYS A 81 38.24 -5.17 19.01
C LYS A 81 36.86 -5.71 19.33
N THR A 82 36.19 -5.09 20.30
CA THR A 82 34.83 -5.51 20.72
C THR A 82 33.83 -4.77 19.89
N ARG A 83 33.04 -5.51 19.09
CA ARG A 83 31.95 -4.95 18.26
C ARG A 83 30.65 -5.57 18.72
N ILE A 84 29.68 -4.74 19.00
CA ILE A 84 28.35 -5.14 19.41
C ILE A 84 27.36 -4.62 18.36
N PRO A 85 26.96 -5.45 17.39
CA PRO A 85 25.91 -5.07 16.46
C PRO A 85 24.57 -5.09 17.20
N ILE A 86 23.84 -3.96 17.15
CA ILE A 86 22.46 -3.89 17.62
C ILE A 86 21.58 -4.19 16.41
N ALA A 87 21.03 -5.40 16.35
CA ALA A 87 20.15 -5.83 15.26
C ALA A 87 18.74 -5.25 15.44
N ALA A 88 18.00 -5.13 14.32
CA ALA A 88 16.64 -4.65 14.35
C ALA A 88 15.68 -5.53 15.16
N GLU A 89 16.02 -6.79 15.35
CA GLU A 89 15.27 -7.73 16.21
C GLU A 89 15.26 -7.32 17.68
N GLU A 90 16.26 -6.57 18.12
CA GLU A 90 16.31 -6.05 19.49
C GLU A 90 15.36 -4.86 19.72
N ILE A 91 14.96 -4.15 18.65
CA ILE A 91 14.05 -3.01 18.76
C ILE A 91 12.69 -3.44 19.24
N ASP A 92 12.20 -4.53 18.75
CA ASP A 92 10.94 -5.12 19.19
C ASP A 92 10.95 -5.31 20.71
N THR A 93 12.03 -5.86 21.25
CA THR A 93 12.23 -6.03 22.69
C THR A 93 12.31 -4.68 23.43
N ILE A 94 12.97 -3.67 22.85
CA ILE A 94 13.05 -2.33 23.44
C ILE A 94 11.66 -1.69 23.47
N ILE A 95 10.91 -1.75 22.37
CA ILE A 95 9.56 -1.19 22.29
C ILE A 95 8.66 -1.86 23.33
N ARG A 96 8.61 -3.19 23.41
CA ARG A 96 7.79 -3.92 24.37
C ARG A 96 8.14 -3.55 25.83
N LYS A 97 9.42 -3.50 26.17
CA LYS A 97 9.87 -3.22 27.54
C LYS A 97 9.80 -1.74 27.93
N ARG A 98 9.88 -0.79 26.99
CA ARG A 98 9.97 0.65 27.29
C ARG A 98 8.71 1.42 26.97
N LEU A 99 8.07 1.12 25.84
CA LEU A 99 6.85 1.82 25.41
C LEU A 99 5.58 1.07 25.78
N LEU A 100 5.62 -0.27 25.76
CA LEU A 100 4.44 -1.12 25.96
C LEU A 100 4.44 -1.84 27.31
N ALA A 101 5.27 -1.42 28.25
CA ALA A 101 5.27 -1.99 29.61
C ALA A 101 3.90 -1.83 30.28
N LYS A 102 3.39 -2.90 30.88
CA LYS A 102 2.11 -2.94 31.61
C LYS A 102 2.38 -3.17 33.10
N THR A 103 1.40 -2.78 33.91
CA THR A 103 1.32 -3.23 35.29
C THR A 103 0.93 -4.70 35.33
N ASP A 104 1.23 -5.41 36.42
CA ASP A 104 0.86 -6.82 36.57
C ASP A 104 -0.64 -7.03 36.43
N SER A 105 -1.45 -6.17 37.06
CA SER A 105 -2.92 -6.22 36.91
C SER A 105 -3.40 -5.97 35.48
N GLY A 106 -2.74 -5.05 34.75
CA GLY A 106 -3.06 -4.80 33.35
C GLY A 106 -2.72 -6.00 32.46
N LYS A 107 -1.61 -6.68 32.76
CA LYS A 107 -1.19 -7.88 32.03
C LYS A 107 -2.18 -9.02 32.27
N GLU A 108 -2.57 -9.29 33.51
CA GLU A 108 -3.58 -10.30 33.85
C GLU A 108 -4.93 -10.06 33.16
N GLN A 109 -5.37 -8.81 33.06
CA GLN A 109 -6.61 -8.45 32.34
C GLN A 109 -6.50 -8.75 30.84
N LEU A 110 -5.38 -8.44 30.22
CA LEU A 110 -5.15 -8.69 28.79
C LEU A 110 -5.05 -10.19 28.51
N GLU A 111 -4.35 -10.94 29.34
CA GLU A 111 -4.25 -12.40 29.24
C GLU A 111 -5.65 -13.05 29.36
N SER A 112 -6.43 -12.63 30.36
CA SER A 112 -7.81 -13.11 30.53
C SER A 112 -8.73 -12.75 29.36
N TYR A 113 -8.54 -11.59 28.73
CA TYR A 113 -9.28 -11.21 27.53
C TYR A 113 -8.89 -12.09 26.33
N TYR A 114 -7.59 -12.36 26.15
CA TYR A 114 -7.12 -13.26 25.10
C TYR A 114 -7.72 -14.67 25.27
N ASP A 115 -7.68 -15.23 26.45
CA ASP A 115 -8.22 -16.58 26.73
C ASP A 115 -9.70 -16.70 26.31
N LYS A 116 -10.48 -15.67 26.54
CA LYS A 116 -11.90 -15.63 26.18
C LYS A 116 -12.15 -15.45 24.69
N ASN A 117 -11.20 -14.84 23.96
CA ASN A 117 -11.37 -14.43 22.58
C ASN A 117 -10.29 -15.02 21.64
N ASN A 118 -9.54 -16.04 22.08
CA ASN A 118 -8.34 -16.55 21.40
C ASN A 118 -8.58 -16.91 19.93
N GLY A 119 -9.67 -17.61 19.61
CA GLY A 119 -9.99 -18.00 18.23
C GLY A 119 -10.18 -16.79 17.31
N MET A 120 -10.87 -15.75 17.79
CA MET A 120 -11.11 -14.52 17.04
C MET A 120 -9.81 -13.73 16.86
N ILE A 121 -9.00 -13.61 17.91
CA ILE A 121 -7.72 -12.88 17.87
C ILE A 121 -6.74 -13.61 16.95
N GLN A 122 -6.67 -14.94 17.00
CA GLN A 122 -5.82 -15.72 16.11
C GLN A 122 -6.24 -15.56 14.64
N ASP A 123 -7.55 -15.57 14.36
CA ASP A 123 -8.02 -15.35 12.98
C ASP A 123 -7.71 -13.95 12.49
N ILE A 124 -7.98 -12.90 13.25
CA ILE A 124 -7.71 -11.50 12.87
C ILE A 124 -6.22 -11.25 12.67
N THR A 125 -5.36 -11.87 13.46
CA THR A 125 -3.91 -11.71 13.35
C THR A 125 -3.27 -12.56 12.25
N HIS A 126 -4.02 -13.46 11.64
CA HIS A 126 -3.56 -14.28 10.52
C HIS A 126 -3.74 -13.51 9.20
N ILE A 127 -2.69 -12.87 8.70
CA ILE A 127 -2.65 -12.15 7.41
C ILE A 127 -2.12 -13.10 6.34
N ALA A 128 -2.93 -13.37 5.32
CA ALA A 128 -2.57 -14.27 4.22
C ALA A 128 -1.53 -13.63 3.28
N GLY A 129 -0.68 -14.48 2.65
CA GLY A 129 0.27 -14.06 1.64
C GLY A 129 1.60 -13.53 2.16
N VAL A 130 1.77 -13.40 3.46
CA VAL A 130 3.02 -13.00 4.11
C VAL A 130 3.35 -13.99 5.22
N SER A 131 4.63 -14.34 5.36
CA SER A 131 5.07 -15.21 6.46
C SER A 131 5.12 -14.40 7.75
N LEU A 132 3.98 -14.23 8.37
CA LEU A 132 3.80 -13.52 9.64
C LEU A 132 3.29 -14.49 10.70
N ASN A 133 3.69 -14.26 11.95
CA ASN A 133 3.18 -15.01 13.08
C ASN A 133 1.80 -14.45 13.47
N ALA A 134 0.79 -15.32 13.50
CA ALA A 134 -0.44 -14.98 14.20
C ALA A 134 -0.15 -15.00 15.71
N THR A 135 -0.86 -14.19 16.47
CA THR A 135 -0.76 -14.16 17.94
C THR A 135 -1.33 -15.47 18.52
N LYS A 136 -0.47 -16.31 19.08
CA LYS A 136 -0.82 -17.69 19.45
C LYS A 136 -1.02 -17.93 20.94
N ASP A 137 -0.55 -17.00 21.77
CA ASP A 137 -0.59 -17.12 23.21
C ASP A 137 -0.91 -15.80 23.91
N GLU A 138 -1.41 -15.91 25.13
CA GLU A 138 -1.84 -14.79 25.97
C GLU A 138 -0.71 -13.85 26.34
N HIS A 139 0.49 -14.38 26.56
CA HIS A 139 1.65 -13.57 26.96
C HIS A 139 2.13 -12.70 25.81
N THR A 140 2.23 -13.27 24.60
CA THR A 140 2.56 -12.51 23.39
C THR A 140 1.49 -11.43 23.15
N TYR A 141 0.21 -11.76 23.28
CA TYR A 141 -0.86 -10.78 23.15
C TYR A 141 -0.69 -9.61 24.14
N ALA A 142 -0.51 -9.92 25.41
CA ALA A 142 -0.36 -8.91 26.45
C ALA A 142 0.90 -8.05 26.26
N ASP A 143 2.02 -8.65 25.84
CA ASP A 143 3.29 -7.94 25.63
C ASP A 143 3.20 -6.90 24.50
N TYR A 144 2.50 -7.22 23.40
CA TYR A 144 2.38 -6.32 22.25
C TYR A 144 1.21 -5.34 22.33
N TYR A 145 0.19 -5.61 23.12
CA TYR A 145 -0.98 -4.73 23.21
C TYR A 145 -0.58 -3.24 23.43
N PRO A 146 -1.21 -2.25 22.76
CA PRO A 146 -2.40 -2.32 21.93
C PRO A 146 -2.16 -2.72 20.46
N PHE A 147 -0.95 -3.14 20.13
CA PHE A 147 -0.60 -3.69 18.83
C PHE A 147 -0.77 -5.21 18.83
N TYR A 148 -0.59 -5.80 17.65
CA TYR A 148 -0.36 -7.23 17.45
C TYR A 148 1.08 -7.47 16.98
N GLU A 149 1.66 -8.62 17.28
CA GLU A 149 3.03 -8.98 16.91
C GLU A 149 3.30 -8.77 15.40
N HIS A 150 2.39 -9.26 14.53
CA HIS A 150 2.55 -9.17 13.08
C HIS A 150 2.64 -7.73 12.56
N GLN A 151 2.04 -6.75 13.25
CA GLN A 151 2.06 -5.35 12.85
C GLN A 151 3.46 -4.74 12.91
N PHE A 152 4.32 -5.21 13.78
CA PHE A 152 5.72 -4.78 13.84
C PHE A 152 6.50 -5.23 12.61
N LYS A 153 6.27 -6.45 12.14
CA LYS A 153 6.84 -6.95 10.90
C LYS A 153 6.29 -6.20 9.67
N LEU A 154 4.99 -5.96 9.62
CA LEU A 154 4.39 -5.15 8.54
C LEU A 154 4.93 -3.73 8.55
N LEU A 155 5.04 -3.08 9.71
CA LEU A 155 5.62 -1.75 9.85
C LEU A 155 7.08 -1.73 9.39
N GLN A 156 7.85 -2.76 9.70
CA GLN A 156 9.21 -2.93 9.23
C GLN A 156 9.27 -3.01 7.69
N TYR A 157 8.42 -3.83 7.08
CA TYR A 157 8.34 -3.93 5.61
C TYR A 157 7.86 -2.62 4.97
N PHE A 158 6.90 -1.95 5.58
CA PHE A 158 6.42 -0.65 5.13
C PHE A 158 7.53 0.41 5.11
N LEU A 159 8.34 0.49 6.17
CA LEU A 159 9.41 1.49 6.29
C LEU A 159 10.63 1.19 5.41
N PHE A 160 10.94 -0.08 5.16
CA PHE A 160 12.20 -0.48 4.53
C PHE A 160 12.07 -1.09 3.14
N GLY A 161 10.87 -1.38 2.68
CA GLY A 161 10.59 -1.84 1.32
C GLY A 161 11.15 -3.21 0.93
N SER A 162 12.05 -3.82 1.71
CA SER A 162 12.58 -5.15 1.45
C SER A 162 12.89 -5.94 2.72
N ARG A 163 12.78 -7.27 2.61
CA ARG A 163 13.01 -8.20 3.72
C ARG A 163 14.47 -8.23 4.20
N ASP A 164 15.42 -7.77 3.38
CA ASP A 164 16.86 -7.94 3.61
C ASP A 164 17.57 -6.68 4.13
N THR A 165 16.92 -5.51 4.17
CA THR A 165 17.51 -4.24 4.59
C THR A 165 17.29 -3.90 6.07
N VAL A 166 16.99 -4.88 6.88
CA VAL A 166 16.71 -4.76 8.33
C VAL A 166 17.86 -4.16 9.14
N THR A 167 19.03 -4.03 8.54
CA THR A 167 20.24 -3.54 9.20
C THR A 167 20.45 -2.03 9.15
N SER A 168 19.59 -1.24 8.49
CA SER A 168 19.75 0.20 8.49
C SER A 168 19.22 0.82 9.80
N GLN A 169 20.06 1.57 10.47
CA GLN A 169 19.71 2.24 11.74
C GLN A 169 18.63 3.33 11.57
N ILE A 170 18.49 3.89 10.37
CA ILE A 170 17.42 4.83 10.02
C ILE A 170 16.07 4.18 10.26
N GLY A 171 15.97 2.91 9.92
CA GLY A 171 14.78 2.15 10.10
C GLY A 171 14.40 1.83 11.53
N THR A 172 15.35 1.52 12.31
CA THR A 172 15.23 1.26 13.75
C THR A 172 14.59 2.44 14.48
N ARG A 173 15.12 3.63 14.22
CA ARG A 173 14.57 4.88 14.76
C ARG A 173 13.16 5.15 14.24
N GLY A 174 12.93 4.90 12.94
CA GLY A 174 11.62 5.05 12.31
C GLY A 174 10.55 4.21 12.99
N MET A 175 10.81 2.93 13.26
CA MET A 175 9.87 2.06 13.98
C MET A 175 9.54 2.59 15.38
N LEU A 176 10.56 2.97 16.15
CA LEU A 176 10.37 3.45 17.51
C LEU A 176 9.56 4.76 17.56
N VAL A 177 9.87 5.69 16.64
CA VAL A 177 9.13 6.95 16.48
C VAL A 177 7.70 6.70 16.04
N SER A 178 7.48 5.84 15.02
CA SER A 178 6.13 5.54 14.54
C SER A 178 5.27 4.90 15.63
N VAL A 179 5.79 3.94 16.39
CA VAL A 179 5.06 3.32 17.50
C VAL A 179 4.75 4.34 18.60
N PHE A 180 5.72 5.19 18.98
CA PHE A 180 5.50 6.24 19.95
C PHE A 180 4.44 7.24 19.48
N ASP A 181 4.50 7.66 18.22
CA ASP A 181 3.57 8.62 17.64
C ASP A 181 2.15 8.04 17.53
N VAL A 182 2.01 6.76 17.20
CA VAL A 182 0.71 6.07 17.25
C VAL A 182 0.13 6.12 18.65
N LEU A 183 0.91 5.78 19.67
CA LEU A 183 0.41 5.80 21.06
C LEU A 183 -0.03 7.20 21.49
N LYS A 184 0.71 8.24 21.10
CA LYS A 184 0.51 9.61 21.57
C LYS A 184 -0.43 10.41 20.67
N LYS A 185 -0.20 10.42 19.37
CA LYS A 185 -0.95 11.27 18.42
C LYS A 185 -2.30 10.67 18.02
N GLU A 186 -2.42 9.33 18.05
CA GLU A 186 -3.68 8.64 17.80
C GLU A 186 -4.50 8.38 19.07
N ALA A 187 -4.13 9.05 20.17
CA ALA A 187 -4.80 8.99 21.47
C ALA A 187 -5.07 7.56 21.99
N MET A 188 -4.14 6.63 21.72
CA MET A 188 -4.31 5.24 22.15
C MET A 188 -4.26 5.10 23.68
N THR A 189 -3.63 6.04 24.39
CA THR A 189 -3.62 6.09 25.86
C THR A 189 -4.97 6.48 26.46
N GLU A 190 -5.86 7.07 25.68
CA GLU A 190 -7.20 7.49 26.07
C GLU A 190 -8.29 6.56 25.51
N ALA A 191 -7.90 5.61 24.66
CA ALA A 191 -8.82 4.67 24.06
C ALA A 191 -9.35 3.67 25.10
N ASP A 192 -10.56 3.19 24.88
CA ASP A 192 -11.13 2.11 25.69
C ASP A 192 -10.22 0.87 25.69
N VAL A 193 -10.18 0.20 26.82
CA VAL A 193 -9.46 -1.08 26.97
C VAL A 193 -9.96 -2.07 25.92
N PHE A 194 -9.04 -2.88 25.37
CA PHE A 194 -9.25 -3.83 24.28
C PHE A 194 -9.48 -3.19 22.89
N THR A 195 -9.24 -1.89 22.75
CA THR A 195 -9.13 -1.26 21.44
C THR A 195 -7.69 -1.40 20.92
N HIS A 196 -7.54 -1.87 19.70
CA HIS A 196 -6.23 -2.12 19.10
C HIS A 196 -5.84 -1.05 18.08
N VAL A 197 -4.56 -0.95 17.84
CA VAL A 197 -4.00 -0.18 16.74
C VAL A 197 -4.30 -0.91 15.44
N ASN A 198 -4.64 -0.16 14.40
CA ASN A 198 -4.88 -0.69 13.07
C ASN A 198 -3.87 -0.18 12.04
N ALA A 199 -3.91 -0.73 10.83
CA ALA A 199 -2.99 -0.36 9.75
C ALA A 199 -3.13 1.11 9.32
N THR A 200 -4.32 1.70 9.42
CA THR A 200 -4.55 3.13 9.15
C THR A 200 -3.68 4.02 10.03
N GLN A 201 -3.68 3.75 11.32
CA GLN A 201 -2.91 4.53 12.30
C GLN A 201 -1.40 4.35 12.10
N LEU A 202 -0.97 3.11 11.82
CA LEU A 202 0.43 2.81 11.49
C LEU A 202 0.86 3.54 10.21
N CYS A 203 0.07 3.47 9.15
CA CYS A 203 0.34 4.17 7.90
C CYS A 203 0.48 5.69 8.12
N ARG A 204 -0.46 6.28 8.84
CA ARG A 204 -0.51 7.73 9.09
C ARG A 204 0.71 8.24 9.84
N GLN A 205 1.21 7.48 10.80
CA GLN A 205 2.35 7.88 11.61
C GLN A 205 3.72 7.44 11.05
N ALA A 206 3.74 6.47 10.15
CA ALA A 206 4.96 5.98 9.52
C ALA A 206 5.30 6.68 8.19
N GLU A 207 4.34 7.34 7.56
CA GLU A 207 4.52 8.00 6.27
C GLU A 207 4.74 9.51 6.42
N GLU A 208 6.00 9.93 6.30
CA GLU A 208 6.38 11.34 6.45
C GLU A 208 5.98 12.20 5.25
N ASN A 209 6.06 11.64 4.03
CA ASN A 209 5.83 12.36 2.78
C ASN A 209 4.83 11.63 1.89
N ILE A 210 3.59 12.08 1.92
CA ILE A 210 2.52 11.54 1.07
C ILE A 210 2.60 12.22 -0.30
N PRO A 211 2.83 11.46 -1.41
CA PRO A 211 2.80 12.02 -2.77
C PRO A 211 1.45 12.69 -3.06
N GLU A 212 1.47 13.77 -3.83
CA GLU A 212 0.28 14.54 -4.18
C GLU A 212 -0.80 13.66 -4.82
N ALA A 213 -0.40 12.79 -5.75
CA ALA A 213 -1.31 11.86 -6.40
C ALA A 213 -2.05 10.94 -5.39
N LEU A 214 -1.36 10.45 -4.36
CA LEU A 214 -1.96 9.62 -3.32
C LEU A 214 -2.89 10.42 -2.42
N ARG A 215 -2.51 11.67 -2.10
CA ARG A 215 -3.36 12.59 -1.33
C ARG A 215 -4.69 12.83 -2.03
N MET A 216 -4.66 13.10 -3.35
CA MET A 216 -5.87 13.25 -4.15
C MET A 216 -6.76 12.00 -4.11
N ARG A 217 -6.19 10.79 -4.10
CA ARG A 217 -6.96 9.54 -3.95
C ARG A 217 -7.64 9.45 -2.59
N TYR A 218 -6.95 9.81 -1.53
CA TYR A 218 -7.53 9.85 -0.19
C TYR A 218 -8.74 10.79 -0.12
N GLU A 219 -8.64 11.97 -0.72
CA GLU A 219 -9.74 12.95 -0.78
C GLU A 219 -10.92 12.45 -1.62
N GLN A 220 -10.65 11.79 -2.75
CA GLN A 220 -11.69 11.18 -3.58
C GLN A 220 -12.42 10.07 -2.81
N ALA A 221 -11.70 9.21 -2.10
CA ALA A 221 -12.29 8.16 -1.30
C ALA A 221 -13.18 8.72 -0.18
N ASP A 222 -12.72 9.76 0.55
CA ASP A 222 -13.51 10.43 1.57
C ASP A 222 -14.81 11.01 0.98
N ASN A 223 -14.73 11.66 -0.19
CA ASN A 223 -15.89 12.25 -0.85
C ASN A 223 -16.91 11.22 -1.32
N HIS A 224 -16.47 10.03 -1.74
CA HIS A 224 -17.38 8.97 -2.19
C HIS A 224 -17.99 8.22 -1.01
N ILE A 225 -17.17 7.78 -0.07
CA ILE A 225 -17.62 6.98 1.08
C ILE A 225 -18.38 7.82 2.10
N GLY A 226 -17.98 9.08 2.33
CA GLY A 226 -18.66 9.98 3.28
C GLY A 226 -20.14 10.23 2.96
N LYS A 227 -20.56 10.06 1.71
CA LYS A 227 -21.97 10.17 1.29
C LYS A 227 -22.82 8.95 1.65
N GLU A 228 -22.18 7.82 1.93
CA GLU A 228 -22.85 6.55 2.16
C GLU A 228 -23.34 6.34 3.60
N GLY A 229 -22.91 7.20 4.54
CA GLY A 229 -23.31 7.12 5.94
C GLY A 229 -22.85 5.85 6.64
N MET A 230 -21.68 5.31 6.26
CA MET A 230 -21.06 4.14 6.90
C MET A 230 -20.66 4.48 8.33
N LYS A 231 -20.85 3.53 9.25
CA LYS A 231 -20.56 3.73 10.67
C LYS A 231 -19.09 3.42 11.01
N TYR A 232 -18.52 2.43 10.36
CA TYR A 232 -17.21 1.87 10.70
C TYR A 232 -16.13 2.22 9.68
N VAL A 233 -16.49 2.55 8.44
CA VAL A 233 -15.52 2.72 7.34
C VAL A 233 -15.51 4.15 6.83
N GLU A 234 -14.31 4.75 6.87
CA GLU A 234 -13.97 6.04 6.27
C GLU A 234 -13.10 5.82 5.02
N GLY A 235 -13.35 6.60 3.98
CA GLY A 235 -12.68 6.40 2.68
C GLY A 235 -11.17 6.51 2.76
N ARG A 236 -10.66 7.59 3.36
CA ARG A 236 -9.22 7.81 3.55
C ARG A 236 -8.59 6.71 4.37
N ALA A 237 -9.21 6.34 5.49
CA ALA A 237 -8.69 5.32 6.38
C ALA A 237 -8.59 3.95 5.70
N LEU A 238 -9.58 3.62 4.85
CA LEU A 238 -9.56 2.39 4.05
C LEU A 238 -8.40 2.39 3.04
N LEU A 239 -8.20 3.50 2.31
CA LEU A 239 -7.09 3.62 1.38
C LEU A 239 -5.73 3.59 2.08
N GLN A 240 -5.60 4.21 3.25
CA GLN A 240 -4.38 4.15 4.06
C GLN A 240 -4.07 2.71 4.48
N THR A 241 -5.09 1.91 4.81
CA THR A 241 -4.93 0.48 5.10
C THR A 241 -4.43 -0.29 3.87
N ILE A 242 -5.04 -0.05 2.70
CA ILE A 242 -4.62 -0.68 1.44
C ILE A 242 -3.18 -0.29 1.11
N HIS A 243 -2.86 1.01 1.17
CA HIS A 243 -1.51 1.51 0.92
C HIS A 243 -0.46 0.90 1.85
N PHE A 244 -0.79 0.77 3.13
CA PHE A 244 0.08 0.13 4.12
C PHE A 244 0.38 -1.33 3.76
N LEU A 245 -0.65 -2.09 3.39
CA LEU A 245 -0.49 -3.50 3.00
C LEU A 245 0.29 -3.63 1.69
N GLU A 246 -0.01 -2.82 0.67
CA GLU A 246 0.72 -2.81 -0.61
C GLU A 246 2.22 -2.55 -0.39
N LYS A 247 2.54 -1.48 0.32
CA LYS A 247 3.92 -1.09 0.57
C LYS A 247 4.67 -2.10 1.45
N ALA A 248 3.95 -2.80 2.32
CA ALA A 248 4.48 -3.92 3.11
C ALA A 248 4.54 -5.26 2.33
N ASN A 249 4.20 -5.27 1.03
CA ASN A 249 4.12 -6.46 0.18
C ASN A 249 3.19 -7.55 0.73
N ALA A 250 2.13 -7.16 1.42
CA ALA A 250 1.06 -8.05 1.86
C ALA A 250 -0.09 -8.08 0.84
N TYR A 251 -0.83 -9.18 0.80
CA TYR A 251 -1.99 -9.27 -0.09
C TYR A 251 -3.10 -8.33 0.36
N THR A 252 -3.65 -7.57 -0.57
CA THR A 252 -4.74 -6.62 -0.36
C THR A 252 -6.10 -7.25 -0.66
N THR A 253 -6.34 -8.45 -0.13
CA THR A 253 -7.65 -9.11 -0.21
C THR A 253 -8.65 -8.46 0.75
N ILE A 254 -9.94 -8.66 0.52
CA ILE A 254 -10.99 -8.13 1.41
C ILE A 254 -10.74 -8.53 2.87
N GLU A 255 -10.37 -9.80 3.08
CA GLU A 255 -10.11 -10.35 4.41
C GLU A 255 -8.92 -9.65 5.07
N ASN A 256 -7.78 -9.55 4.38
CA ASN A 256 -6.59 -8.90 4.94
C ASN A 256 -6.82 -7.40 5.19
N ILE A 257 -7.52 -6.71 4.29
CA ILE A 257 -7.91 -5.31 4.46
C ILE A 257 -8.77 -5.17 5.72
N THR A 258 -9.80 -5.99 5.86
CA THR A 258 -10.71 -5.94 7.02
C THR A 258 -9.97 -6.25 8.32
N LYS A 259 -9.15 -7.31 8.36
CA LYS A 259 -8.34 -7.70 9.52
C LYS A 259 -7.36 -6.60 9.93
N SER A 260 -6.79 -5.90 8.96
CA SER A 260 -5.85 -4.80 9.22
C SER A 260 -6.53 -3.48 9.55
N TYR A 261 -7.80 -3.32 9.20
CA TYR A 261 -8.60 -2.11 9.44
C TYR A 261 -9.32 -2.13 10.80
N VAL A 262 -9.81 -3.30 11.22
CA VAL A 262 -10.61 -3.43 12.44
C VAL A 262 -9.80 -3.09 13.70
N ARG A 263 -10.44 -2.37 14.65
CA ARG A 263 -9.81 -1.99 15.92
C ARG A 263 -10.25 -2.85 17.10
N ARG A 264 -11.43 -3.46 17.01
CA ARG A 264 -11.97 -4.39 18.01
C ARG A 264 -12.34 -5.69 17.32
N PRO A 265 -11.84 -6.83 17.80
CA PRO A 265 -12.16 -8.12 17.20
C PRO A 265 -13.67 -8.36 17.03
N GLU A 266 -14.48 -7.94 17.97
CA GLU A 266 -15.93 -8.12 18.00
C GLU A 266 -16.65 -7.45 16.83
N ASP A 267 -16.08 -6.35 16.31
CA ASP A 267 -16.67 -5.56 15.22
C ASP A 267 -16.34 -6.14 13.82
N TYR A 268 -15.57 -7.24 13.74
CA TYR A 268 -15.04 -7.75 12.48
C TYR A 268 -16.09 -7.94 11.40
N TYR A 269 -17.20 -8.60 11.70
CA TYR A 269 -18.24 -8.87 10.69
C TYR A 269 -18.99 -7.61 10.24
N SER A 270 -19.19 -6.66 11.14
CA SER A 270 -19.80 -5.37 10.81
C SER A 270 -18.89 -4.54 9.92
N VAL A 271 -17.59 -4.51 10.26
CA VAL A 271 -16.55 -3.84 9.46
C VAL A 271 -16.40 -4.52 8.10
N LEU A 272 -16.38 -5.86 8.03
CA LEU A 272 -16.30 -6.61 6.78
C LEU A 272 -17.43 -6.26 5.81
N ALA A 273 -18.65 -6.13 6.31
CA ALA A 273 -19.80 -5.77 5.47
C ALA A 273 -19.65 -4.38 4.86
N GLU A 274 -19.20 -3.40 5.65
CA GLU A 274 -18.98 -2.04 5.16
C GLU A 274 -17.73 -1.94 4.27
N VAL A 275 -16.65 -2.66 4.58
CA VAL A 275 -15.44 -2.72 3.73
C VAL A 275 -15.79 -3.26 2.35
N LYS A 276 -16.57 -4.34 2.25
CA LYS A 276 -17.03 -4.87 0.95
C LYS A 276 -17.75 -3.80 0.14
N LYS A 277 -18.74 -3.16 0.73
CA LYS A 277 -19.50 -2.10 0.06
C LYS A 277 -18.60 -0.93 -0.34
N ALA A 278 -17.72 -0.50 0.54
CA ALA A 278 -16.78 0.60 0.25
C ALA A 278 -15.83 0.28 -0.90
N LEU A 279 -15.29 -0.95 -0.94
CA LEU A 279 -14.40 -1.39 -2.01
C LEU A 279 -15.13 -1.43 -3.36
N GLU A 280 -16.36 -1.92 -3.41
CA GLU A 280 -17.20 -1.93 -4.62
C GLU A 280 -17.38 -0.50 -5.16
N ILE A 281 -17.77 0.45 -4.30
CA ILE A 281 -17.94 1.86 -4.68
C ILE A 281 -16.62 2.46 -5.20
N LEU A 282 -15.50 2.22 -4.52
CA LEU A 282 -14.23 2.80 -4.90
C LEU A 282 -13.68 2.21 -6.22
N VAL A 283 -14.00 0.95 -6.53
CA VAL A 283 -13.72 0.34 -7.83
C VAL A 283 -14.60 0.95 -8.93
N GLU A 284 -15.90 1.08 -8.71
CA GLU A 284 -16.82 1.73 -9.67
C GLU A 284 -16.42 3.18 -9.97
N ARG A 285 -15.83 3.87 -9.00
CA ARG A 285 -15.33 5.24 -9.13
C ARG A 285 -13.89 5.35 -9.61
N ASN A 286 -13.27 4.23 -10.00
CA ASN A 286 -11.89 4.16 -10.49
C ASN A 286 -10.82 4.69 -9.51
N VAL A 287 -11.16 4.79 -8.22
CA VAL A 287 -10.19 5.10 -7.16
C VAL A 287 -9.34 3.87 -6.84
N LEU A 288 -9.95 2.69 -6.94
CA LEU A 288 -9.29 1.39 -6.84
C LEU A 288 -9.43 0.61 -8.15
N ILE A 289 -8.47 -0.26 -8.40
CA ILE A 289 -8.55 -1.29 -9.43
C ILE A 289 -8.35 -2.67 -8.81
N THR A 290 -8.91 -3.69 -9.45
CA THR A 290 -8.79 -5.08 -9.00
C THR A 290 -7.80 -5.85 -9.85
N SER A 291 -7.02 -6.72 -9.22
CA SER A 291 -6.16 -7.70 -9.87
C SER A 291 -6.40 -9.07 -9.21
N GLY A 292 -7.21 -9.91 -9.85
CA GLY A 292 -7.74 -11.11 -9.23
C GLY A 292 -8.63 -10.77 -8.03
N ASN A 293 -8.25 -11.23 -6.84
CA ASN A 293 -8.95 -10.93 -5.59
C ASN A 293 -8.30 -9.83 -4.74
N GLN A 294 -7.36 -9.10 -5.31
CA GLN A 294 -6.63 -8.04 -4.64
C GLN A 294 -7.07 -6.67 -5.15
N TYR A 295 -7.02 -5.67 -4.27
CA TYR A 295 -7.35 -4.28 -4.55
C TYR A 295 -6.09 -3.44 -4.53
N ARG A 296 -5.96 -2.50 -5.47
CA ARG A 296 -4.83 -1.60 -5.59
C ARG A 296 -5.29 -0.17 -5.84
N ILE A 297 -4.60 0.79 -5.24
CA ILE A 297 -4.86 2.21 -5.48
C ILE A 297 -4.47 2.56 -6.91
N THR A 298 -5.37 3.22 -7.65
CA THR A 298 -5.13 3.64 -9.03
C THR A 298 -4.00 4.66 -9.11
N SER A 299 -2.99 4.39 -9.91
CA SER A 299 -1.88 5.31 -10.14
C SER A 299 -2.33 6.56 -10.93
N GLN A 300 -1.50 7.60 -10.94
CA GLN A 300 -1.79 8.81 -11.71
C GLN A 300 -1.89 8.54 -13.21
N ILE A 301 -1.03 7.69 -13.74
CA ILE A 301 -1.04 7.32 -15.17
C ILE A 301 -2.31 6.54 -15.52
N GLU A 302 -2.69 5.57 -14.70
CA GLU A 302 -3.91 4.80 -14.91
C GLU A 302 -5.15 5.68 -14.87
N GLN A 303 -5.21 6.64 -13.94
CA GLN A 303 -6.31 7.60 -13.91
C GLN A 303 -6.38 8.44 -15.18
N GLN A 304 -5.26 8.95 -15.63
CA GLN A 304 -5.21 9.74 -16.87
C GLN A 304 -5.70 8.92 -18.07
N ILE A 305 -5.31 7.64 -18.16
CA ILE A 305 -5.83 6.73 -19.20
C ILE A 305 -7.35 6.55 -19.06
N ILE A 306 -7.86 6.37 -17.85
CA ILE A 306 -9.30 6.22 -17.60
C ILE A 306 -10.04 7.52 -17.98
N ASP A 307 -9.53 8.67 -17.59
CA ASP A 307 -10.11 9.97 -17.92
C ASP A 307 -10.09 10.22 -19.43
N ASP A 308 -9.00 9.90 -20.11
CA ASP A 308 -8.89 9.96 -21.58
C ASP A 308 -9.88 9.02 -22.25
N MET A 309 -10.04 7.79 -21.75
CA MET A 309 -11.02 6.82 -22.25
C MET A 309 -12.46 7.33 -22.07
N ASN A 310 -12.78 7.88 -20.89
CA ASN A 310 -14.13 8.41 -20.58
C ASN A 310 -14.45 9.69 -21.36
N SER A 311 -13.45 10.49 -21.66
CA SER A 311 -13.58 11.71 -22.48
C SER A 311 -13.57 11.43 -23.99
N TYR A 312 -13.14 10.21 -24.38
CA TYR A 312 -13.07 9.83 -25.80
C TYR A 312 -14.46 9.64 -26.37
N SER A 313 -14.89 10.59 -27.15
CA SER A 313 -16.07 10.47 -28.01
C SER A 313 -15.62 10.09 -29.42
N ALA A 314 -15.87 8.85 -29.81
CA ALA A 314 -15.62 8.43 -31.19
C ALA A 314 -16.51 9.25 -32.13
N GLU A 315 -15.90 9.90 -33.13
CA GLU A 315 -16.64 10.65 -34.14
C GLU A 315 -17.62 9.72 -34.84
N VAL A 316 -18.90 10.10 -34.86
CA VAL A 316 -20.00 9.27 -35.35
C VAL A 316 -19.71 8.68 -36.74
N TYR A 317 -19.05 9.44 -37.59
CA TYR A 317 -18.70 8.97 -38.94
C TYR A 317 -17.67 7.81 -38.91
N ARG A 318 -16.72 7.78 -37.96
CA ARG A 318 -15.75 6.68 -37.79
C ARG A 318 -16.42 5.41 -37.29
N VAL A 319 -17.30 5.56 -36.30
CA VAL A 319 -18.10 4.45 -35.77
C VAL A 319 -18.92 3.83 -36.90
N ARG A 320 -19.60 4.67 -37.69
CA ARG A 320 -20.39 4.27 -38.84
C ARG A 320 -19.55 3.53 -39.90
N ALA A 321 -18.37 4.08 -40.23
CA ALA A 321 -17.48 3.43 -41.20
C ALA A 321 -17.03 2.04 -40.74
N GLU A 322 -16.69 1.88 -39.46
CA GLU A 322 -16.24 0.59 -38.93
C GLU A 322 -17.40 -0.41 -38.82
N VAL A 323 -18.60 0.01 -38.42
CA VAL A 323 -19.80 -0.83 -38.40
C VAL A 323 -20.11 -1.31 -39.86
N THR A 324 -20.05 -0.42 -40.81
CA THR A 324 -20.25 -0.80 -42.25
C THR A 324 -19.23 -1.82 -42.72
N LYS A 325 -17.97 -1.62 -42.33
CA LYS A 325 -16.89 -2.57 -42.67
C LYS A 325 -17.11 -3.94 -42.03
N ILE A 326 -17.51 -4.00 -40.75
CA ILE A 326 -17.83 -5.24 -40.04
C ILE A 326 -19.02 -5.97 -40.73
N LEU A 327 -20.09 -5.25 -41.06
CA LEU A 327 -21.25 -5.82 -41.74
C LEU A 327 -20.88 -6.44 -43.11
N LYS A 328 -20.01 -5.77 -43.87
CA LYS A 328 -19.46 -6.27 -45.12
C LYS A 328 -18.57 -7.50 -44.93
N GLN A 329 -17.65 -7.46 -43.98
CA GLN A 329 -16.71 -8.55 -43.70
C GLN A 329 -17.39 -9.80 -43.17
N GLN A 330 -18.35 -9.67 -42.28
CA GLN A 330 -19.12 -10.78 -41.70
C GLN A 330 -20.14 -11.41 -42.68
N LYS A 331 -20.26 -10.87 -43.89
CA LYS A 331 -21.23 -11.29 -44.89
C LYS A 331 -22.67 -11.34 -44.38
N ILE A 332 -22.99 -10.52 -43.38
CA ILE A 332 -24.35 -10.37 -42.80
C ILE A 332 -25.26 -9.85 -43.91
N ILE A 333 -24.73 -8.96 -44.74
CA ILE A 333 -25.41 -8.41 -45.90
C ILE A 333 -24.71 -8.90 -47.15
N LYS A 334 -25.38 -9.71 -47.97
CA LYS A 334 -24.85 -10.18 -49.25
C LYS A 334 -25.20 -9.19 -50.37
N VAL A 335 -24.25 -8.97 -51.30
CA VAL A 335 -24.38 -7.99 -52.37
C VAL A 335 -25.50 -8.33 -53.37
N SER A 336 -25.82 -9.59 -53.53
CA SER A 336 -26.97 -10.03 -54.32
C SER A 336 -27.82 -10.96 -53.50
N GLN A 337 -29.01 -10.54 -53.16
CA GLN A 337 -29.97 -11.36 -52.45
C GLN A 337 -31.26 -11.49 -53.27
N THR A 338 -31.74 -12.71 -53.35
CA THR A 338 -33.03 -12.99 -53.96
C THR A 338 -33.85 -13.83 -52.98
N LEU A 339 -35.04 -13.37 -52.71
CA LEU A 339 -36.06 -14.16 -52.05
C LEU A 339 -36.72 -15.02 -53.14
N THR A 340 -36.87 -16.31 -52.87
CA THR A 340 -37.58 -17.20 -53.78
C THR A 340 -38.94 -17.51 -53.13
N SER A 341 -39.99 -17.06 -53.76
CA SER A 341 -41.37 -17.43 -53.41
C SER A 341 -42.03 -18.01 -54.61
N ASP A 342 -42.62 -19.19 -54.47
CA ASP A 342 -43.36 -19.90 -55.52
C ASP A 342 -42.60 -20.04 -56.85
N GLY A 343 -41.30 -20.24 -56.78
CA GLY A 343 -40.43 -20.38 -57.92
C GLY A 343 -40.01 -19.06 -58.59
N GLN A 344 -40.48 -17.94 -58.12
CA GLN A 344 -40.07 -16.61 -58.59
C GLN A 344 -38.97 -16.04 -57.72
N ALA A 345 -37.88 -15.56 -58.36
CA ALA A 345 -36.80 -14.85 -57.68
C ALA A 345 -37.13 -13.37 -57.59
N ILE A 346 -37.32 -12.89 -56.35
CA ILE A 346 -37.58 -11.47 -56.05
C ILE A 346 -36.28 -10.86 -55.58
N PRO A 347 -35.61 -10.04 -56.41
CA PRO A 347 -34.40 -9.35 -55.98
C PRO A 347 -34.75 -8.21 -55.03
N PHE A 348 -33.91 -8.00 -53.99
CA PHE A 348 -34.05 -6.87 -53.06
C PHE A 348 -32.73 -6.16 -52.83
N CYS A 349 -32.80 -4.91 -52.44
CA CYS A 349 -31.66 -4.12 -52.04
C CYS A 349 -31.65 -3.89 -50.52
N VAL A 350 -30.48 -3.81 -49.98
CA VAL A 350 -30.28 -3.53 -48.55
C VAL A 350 -29.64 -2.16 -48.45
N GLU A 351 -30.30 -1.28 -47.71
CA GLU A 351 -29.73 0.03 -47.27
C GLU A 351 -29.44 -0.02 -45.79
N SER A 352 -28.37 0.63 -45.39
CA SER A 352 -28.14 0.92 -43.96
C SER A 352 -28.63 2.33 -43.64
N SER A 353 -28.98 2.58 -42.38
CA SER A 353 -29.27 3.92 -41.87
C SER A 353 -28.08 4.90 -42.03
N LEU A 354 -26.94 4.37 -42.38
CA LEU A 354 -25.70 5.09 -42.67
C LEU A 354 -25.67 5.69 -44.07
N GLY A 355 -26.74 5.53 -44.86
CA GLY A 355 -26.86 6.06 -46.22
C GLY A 355 -26.05 5.32 -47.28
N GLU A 356 -25.50 4.14 -46.97
CA GLU A 356 -24.80 3.29 -47.92
C GLU A 356 -25.73 2.22 -48.50
N ASN A 357 -25.84 2.20 -49.79
CA ASN A 357 -26.49 1.09 -50.50
C ASN A 357 -25.51 -0.07 -50.65
N PHE A 358 -25.82 -1.21 -50.04
CA PHE A 358 -25.01 -2.40 -50.13
C PHE A 358 -25.26 -3.24 -51.40
N VAL A 359 -26.36 -2.94 -52.07
CA VAL A 359 -26.72 -3.57 -53.36
C VAL A 359 -27.06 -2.47 -54.34
N ASN A 360 -26.47 -2.49 -55.49
CA ASN A 360 -26.79 -1.57 -56.57
C ASN A 360 -28.11 -2.02 -57.21
N ALA A 361 -29.22 -1.55 -56.60
CA ALA A 361 -30.53 -1.92 -57.03
C ALA A 361 -31.18 -0.76 -57.76
N GLY A 362 -31.62 -1.00 -58.96
CA GLY A 362 -32.54 -0.08 -59.65
C GLY A 362 -33.88 0.00 -58.86
N GLU A 363 -34.67 1.04 -59.20
CA GLU A 363 -35.96 1.35 -58.52
C GLU A 363 -37.01 0.23 -58.44
N LYS A 364 -36.76 -0.93 -59.04
CA LYS A 364 -37.69 -2.07 -59.16
C LYS A 364 -37.58 -3.14 -58.09
N TYR A 365 -36.69 -2.99 -57.11
CA TYR A 365 -36.45 -4.02 -56.14
C TYR A 365 -37.02 -3.67 -54.75
N MET A 366 -37.41 -4.69 -54.00
CA MET A 366 -37.83 -4.58 -52.63
C MET A 366 -36.66 -4.00 -51.78
N LYS A 367 -36.94 -2.97 -50.99
CA LYS A 367 -35.97 -2.28 -50.17
C LYS A 367 -35.99 -2.83 -48.75
N VAL A 368 -34.84 -3.23 -48.26
CA VAL A 368 -34.63 -3.62 -46.87
C VAL A 368 -33.74 -2.58 -46.23
N SER A 369 -34.27 -1.86 -45.22
CA SER A 369 -33.51 -0.83 -44.55
C SER A 369 -33.03 -1.33 -43.20
N PHE A 370 -31.72 -1.17 -42.96
CA PHE A 370 -31.08 -1.44 -41.69
C PHE A 370 -30.94 -0.16 -40.91
N TYR A 371 -31.39 -0.14 -39.66
CA TYR A 371 -31.23 0.96 -38.75
C TYR A 371 -30.25 0.57 -37.64
N ASP A 372 -29.29 1.43 -37.33
CA ASP A 372 -28.33 1.21 -36.27
C ASP A 372 -28.80 1.73 -34.90
N VAL A 373 -28.14 1.31 -33.83
CA VAL A 373 -28.44 1.68 -32.46
C VAL A 373 -27.84 3.04 -32.03
N PHE A 374 -27.11 3.70 -32.93
CA PHE A 374 -26.42 4.97 -32.62
C PHE A 374 -27.29 6.21 -32.87
N HIS A 375 -28.60 6.03 -32.97
CA HIS A 375 -29.54 7.14 -33.07
C HIS A 375 -29.77 7.75 -31.68
N GLU A 376 -29.69 9.07 -31.57
CA GLU A 376 -29.78 9.79 -30.27
C GLU A 376 -31.12 9.55 -29.55
N ASP A 377 -32.19 9.28 -30.31
CA ASP A 377 -33.50 8.88 -29.75
C ASP A 377 -34.01 7.60 -30.41
N HIS A 378 -33.69 6.48 -29.79
CA HIS A 378 -34.11 5.17 -30.26
C HIS A 378 -35.61 4.97 -30.28
N ALA A 379 -36.36 5.57 -29.33
CA ALA A 379 -37.80 5.49 -29.25
C ALA A 379 -38.45 6.23 -30.42
N GLN A 380 -37.93 7.41 -30.75
CA GLN A 380 -38.41 8.22 -31.88
C GLN A 380 -38.10 7.54 -33.21
N LEU A 381 -36.94 6.92 -33.33
CA LEU A 381 -36.56 6.13 -34.51
C LEU A 381 -37.56 4.97 -34.74
N VAL A 382 -37.83 4.19 -33.68
CA VAL A 382 -38.79 3.08 -33.76
C VAL A 382 -40.19 3.57 -34.13
N ALA A 383 -40.60 4.73 -33.60
CA ALA A 383 -41.91 5.33 -33.94
C ALA A 383 -41.96 5.77 -35.41
N SER A 384 -40.90 6.41 -35.93
CA SER A 384 -40.81 6.85 -37.33
C SER A 384 -40.83 5.66 -38.29
N VAL A 385 -40.05 4.60 -37.99
CA VAL A 385 -40.01 3.37 -38.79
C VAL A 385 -41.39 2.70 -38.85
N LYS A 386 -42.10 2.63 -37.72
CA LYS A 386 -43.48 2.10 -37.69
C LYS A 386 -44.42 2.97 -38.53
N GLN A 387 -44.33 4.26 -38.49
CA GLN A 387 -45.17 5.16 -39.27
C GLN A 387 -44.88 5.02 -40.77
N ASP A 388 -43.58 4.95 -41.15
CA ASP A 388 -43.18 4.75 -42.55
C ASP A 388 -43.64 3.41 -43.10
N THR A 389 -43.53 2.35 -42.31
CA THR A 389 -44.01 1.03 -42.68
C THR A 389 -45.55 0.98 -42.89
N GLN A 390 -46.30 1.73 -42.09
CA GLN A 390 -47.76 1.85 -42.18
C GLN A 390 -48.20 2.73 -43.37
N SER A 391 -47.43 3.74 -43.73
CA SER A 391 -47.75 4.67 -44.81
C SER A 391 -47.41 4.16 -46.19
N GLN A 392 -46.36 3.30 -46.32
CA GLN A 392 -46.02 2.64 -47.53
C GLN A 392 -46.93 1.43 -47.72
N LYS A 393 -47.95 1.60 -48.61
CA LYS A 393 -48.86 0.52 -48.98
C LYS A 393 -48.08 -0.65 -49.59
N GLY A 394 -47.72 -1.57 -48.75
CA GLY A 394 -47.10 -2.79 -49.22
C GLY A 394 -46.09 -3.31 -48.21
N ILE A 395 -46.54 -4.12 -47.36
CA ILE A 395 -46.02 -5.07 -46.39
C ILE A 395 -46.05 -4.54 -44.99
#